data_04626ea3864e7b578691cae92e1ad6b2
#
_entry.id   04626ea3864e7b578691cae92e1ad6b2
#
_cell.length_a   1.000
_cell.length_b   1.000
_cell.length_c   1.000
_cell.angle_alpha   90.00
_cell.angle_beta   90.00
_cell.angle_gamma   90.00
#
_symmetry.space_group_name_H-M   'P 1'
#
loop_
_entity.id
_entity.type
_entity.pdbx_description
1 polymer ?
#
loop_
_entity_poly.entity_id
_entity_poly.type
_entity_poly.pdbx_seq_one_letter_code
_entity_poly.pdbx_strand_id
1 'polypeptide(L)'
;MRNFLLFSLLLGGVFSIAITNFVNFEGDFELLLDNSGPYIGAEFPKQLGFTGNGVKIGIIDTGINLSHPDFFNQDNTIRFSKGYDFVEGDTIPQDTNGHGTQVTGIIAADGQLKGIAPNVEIFSYRVSSDGESVPSDLIISAINQAVEDEVDIINISLGVNMTHNKIDQAVNNAIRQGVVVVAAAGNSGPDESTIGSPARNPNAITVGA
;
A
#
# COMPACT_ATOMS: atom_id res chain seq x y z
N MET A 1 36.30 -31.35 12.35
CA MET A 1 35.96 -30.24 13.29
C MET A 1 36.36 -28.86 12.79
N ARG A 2 37.46 -28.70 12.01
CA ARG A 2 37.91 -27.37 11.53
C ARG A 2 37.05 -26.79 10.42
N ASN A 3 36.36 -27.60 9.63
CA ASN A 3 35.49 -27.14 8.54
C ASN A 3 34.08 -26.74 9.02
N PHE A 4 33.66 -27.18 10.20
CA PHE A 4 32.37 -26.84 10.78
C PHE A 4 32.39 -25.45 11.42
N LEU A 5 33.56 -25.04 11.96
CA LEU A 5 33.72 -23.69 12.52
C LEU A 5 33.82 -22.60 11.45
N LEU A 6 34.38 -22.92 10.26
CA LEU A 6 34.42 -21.96 9.15
C LEU A 6 33.04 -21.74 8.53
N PHE A 7 32.18 -22.77 8.51
CA PHE A 7 30.82 -22.66 7.98
C PHE A 7 29.91 -21.86 8.92
N SER A 8 30.07 -21.99 10.25
CA SER A 8 29.35 -21.22 11.23
C SER A 8 29.78 -19.73 11.27
N LEU A 9 31.05 -19.44 10.98
CA LEU A 9 31.57 -18.07 10.87
C LEU A 9 31.08 -17.38 9.59
N LEU A 10 30.95 -18.13 8.49
CA LEU A 10 30.39 -17.60 7.24
C LEU A 10 28.88 -17.33 7.35
N LEU A 11 28.11 -18.22 7.99
CA LEU A 11 26.70 -18.02 8.27
C LEU A 11 26.46 -16.87 9.26
N GLY A 12 27.30 -16.77 10.30
CA GLY A 12 27.26 -15.66 11.24
C GLY A 12 27.59 -14.31 10.60
N GLY A 13 28.57 -14.29 9.67
CA GLY A 13 28.95 -13.09 8.94
C GLY A 13 27.88 -12.62 7.95
N VAL A 14 27.26 -13.54 7.23
CA VAL A 14 26.16 -13.23 6.30
C VAL A 14 24.91 -12.77 7.07
N PHE A 15 24.63 -13.38 8.20
CA PHE A 15 23.50 -12.98 9.04
C PHE A 15 23.74 -11.60 9.72
N SER A 16 25.00 -11.31 10.11
CA SER A 16 25.37 -10.00 10.67
C SER A 16 25.31 -8.89 9.61
N ILE A 17 25.71 -9.17 8.36
CA ILE A 17 25.61 -8.22 7.25
C ILE A 17 24.13 -8.00 6.87
N ALA A 18 23.29 -9.05 6.88
CA ALA A 18 21.86 -8.92 6.64
C ALA A 18 21.17 -8.08 7.74
N ILE A 19 21.53 -8.26 9.02
CA ILE A 19 20.96 -7.47 10.13
C ILE A 19 21.46 -6.02 10.09
N THR A 20 22.72 -5.77 9.76
CA THR A 20 23.23 -4.39 9.64
C THR A 20 22.63 -3.66 8.42
N ASN A 21 22.38 -4.36 7.32
CA ASN A 21 21.66 -3.77 6.18
C ASN A 21 20.17 -3.57 6.47
N PHE A 22 19.54 -4.40 7.33
CA PHE A 22 18.14 -4.22 7.73
C PHE A 22 17.96 -3.02 8.68
N VAL A 23 18.94 -2.73 9.52
CA VAL A 23 18.93 -1.53 10.41
C VAL A 23 19.17 -0.23 9.60
N ASN A 24 19.92 -0.31 8.50
CA ASN A 24 20.06 0.82 7.58
C ASN A 24 18.84 1.02 6.66
N PHE A 25 17.95 0.05 6.53
CA PHE A 25 16.77 0.17 5.69
C PHE A 25 15.71 1.12 6.28
N GLU A 26 15.62 1.27 7.60
CA GLU A 26 14.76 2.29 8.22
C GLU A 26 15.24 3.72 7.93
N GLY A 27 16.55 3.95 7.91
CA GLY A 27 17.13 5.24 7.53
C GLY A 27 17.01 5.55 6.04
N ASP A 28 17.16 4.52 5.20
CA ASP A 28 17.02 4.65 3.74
C ASP A 28 15.56 4.90 3.31
N PHE A 29 14.57 4.43 4.08
CA PHE A 29 13.17 4.64 3.77
C PHE A 29 12.71 6.09 4.06
N GLU A 30 13.15 6.71 5.13
CA GLU A 30 12.95 8.15 5.37
C GLU A 30 13.59 8.98 4.26
N LEU A 31 14.82 8.64 3.85
CA LEU A 31 15.51 9.30 2.73
C LEU A 31 14.77 9.15 1.40
N LEU A 32 14.09 8.03 1.15
CA LEU A 32 13.32 7.82 -0.08
C LEU A 32 12.07 8.71 -0.13
N LEU A 33 11.31 8.84 0.96
CA LEU A 33 10.16 9.76 1.04
C LEU A 33 10.59 11.23 0.98
N ASP A 34 11.68 11.58 1.65
CA ASP A 34 12.27 12.93 1.62
C ASP A 34 12.75 13.32 0.21
N ASN A 35 13.10 12.34 -0.62
CA ASN A 35 13.47 12.57 -2.01
C ASN A 35 12.27 12.47 -2.97
N SER A 36 11.42 11.45 -2.82
CA SER A 36 10.32 11.19 -3.76
C SER A 36 9.20 12.21 -3.65
N GLY A 37 8.89 12.69 -2.45
CA GLY A 37 7.90 13.74 -2.23
C GLY A 37 8.22 15.03 -2.99
N PRO A 38 9.41 15.63 -2.83
CA PRO A 38 9.86 16.78 -3.62
C PRO A 38 9.93 16.50 -5.11
N TYR A 39 10.39 15.30 -5.51
CA TYR A 39 10.51 14.92 -6.93
C TYR A 39 9.17 14.95 -7.67
N ILE A 40 8.09 14.49 -7.03
CA ILE A 40 6.72 14.54 -7.61
C ILE A 40 6.02 15.88 -7.34
N GLY A 41 6.69 16.84 -6.70
CA GLY A 41 6.14 18.16 -6.39
C GLY A 41 5.13 18.18 -5.23
N ALA A 42 5.11 17.18 -4.35
CA ALA A 42 4.17 17.06 -3.24
C ALA A 42 4.30 18.18 -2.19
N GLU A 43 5.47 18.82 -2.09
CA GLU A 43 5.72 19.91 -1.15
C GLU A 43 4.86 21.16 -1.44
N PHE A 44 4.62 21.47 -2.72
CA PHE A 44 3.84 22.65 -3.08
C PHE A 44 2.38 22.56 -2.62
N PRO A 45 1.61 21.48 -2.88
CA PRO A 45 0.28 21.31 -2.30
C PRO A 45 0.27 21.34 -0.76
N LYS A 46 1.27 20.71 -0.09
CA LYS A 46 1.39 20.72 1.37
C LYS A 46 1.54 22.15 1.91
N GLN A 47 2.37 22.99 1.29
CA GLN A 47 2.55 24.40 1.68
C GLN A 47 1.27 25.22 1.52
N LEU A 48 0.38 24.83 0.61
CA LEU A 48 -0.94 25.42 0.43
C LEU A 48 -2.01 24.85 1.40
N GLY A 49 -1.65 23.91 2.28
CA GLY A 49 -2.55 23.27 3.24
C GLY A 49 -3.33 22.08 2.69
N PHE A 50 -3.01 21.58 1.49
CA PHE A 50 -3.61 20.37 0.93
C PHE A 50 -2.93 19.12 1.54
N THR A 51 -3.49 18.64 2.62
CA THR A 51 -2.96 17.51 3.39
C THR A 51 -3.90 16.29 3.44
N GLY A 52 -4.97 16.32 2.63
CA GLY A 52 -5.97 15.26 2.54
C GLY A 52 -7.14 15.37 3.53
N ASN A 53 -7.28 16.49 4.23
CA ASN A 53 -8.37 16.67 5.18
C ASN A 53 -9.74 16.56 4.49
N GLY A 54 -10.62 15.69 5.03
CA GLY A 54 -11.95 15.40 4.49
C GLY A 54 -11.94 14.47 3.26
N VAL A 55 -10.80 13.87 2.91
CA VAL A 55 -10.68 12.88 1.83
C VAL A 55 -10.61 11.48 2.43
N LYS A 56 -11.47 10.57 1.97
CA LYS A 56 -11.49 9.15 2.32
C LYS A 56 -10.68 8.36 1.31
N ILE A 57 -9.68 7.60 1.76
CA ILE A 57 -8.90 6.74 0.88
C ILE A 57 -9.07 5.27 1.25
N GLY A 58 -9.49 4.44 0.30
CA GLY A 58 -9.55 2.99 0.39
C GLY A 58 -8.25 2.37 -0.10
N ILE A 59 -7.57 1.61 0.75
CA ILE A 59 -6.32 0.93 0.44
C ILE A 59 -6.60 -0.56 0.34
N ILE A 60 -6.52 -1.12 -0.87
CA ILE A 60 -6.73 -2.54 -1.17
C ILE A 60 -5.36 -3.20 -1.24
N ASP A 61 -5.00 -3.97 -0.19
CA ASP A 61 -3.65 -4.49 0.00
C ASP A 61 -3.61 -5.68 0.99
N THR A 62 -2.49 -5.88 1.69
CA THR A 62 -2.31 -6.92 2.73
C THR A 62 -2.89 -6.54 4.10
N GLY A 63 -3.53 -5.37 4.21
CA GLY A 63 -4.07 -4.83 5.45
C GLY A 63 -3.30 -3.64 5.98
N ILE A 64 -3.50 -3.33 7.27
CA ILE A 64 -2.83 -2.26 8.00
C ILE A 64 -2.43 -2.76 9.38
N ASN A 65 -1.23 -2.41 9.86
CA ASN A 65 -0.84 -2.65 11.25
C ASN A 65 -1.54 -1.64 12.16
N LEU A 66 -2.63 -2.10 12.79
CA LEU A 66 -3.48 -1.28 13.67
C LEU A 66 -2.79 -0.83 14.97
N SER A 67 -1.57 -1.27 15.24
CA SER A 67 -0.77 -0.83 16.39
C SER A 67 0.45 0.02 16.01
N HIS A 68 0.63 0.37 14.71
CA HIS A 68 1.77 1.16 14.27
C HIS A 68 1.64 2.62 14.76
N PRO A 69 2.66 3.19 15.45
CA PRO A 69 2.56 4.51 16.09
C PRO A 69 2.25 5.65 15.12
N ASP A 70 2.66 5.56 13.87
CA ASP A 70 2.44 6.60 12.87
C ASP A 70 0.99 6.70 12.36
N PHE A 71 0.12 5.78 12.82
CA PHE A 71 -1.32 5.80 12.53
C PHE A 71 -2.17 6.23 13.73
N PHE A 72 -1.56 6.83 14.74
CA PHE A 72 -2.29 7.36 15.90
C PHE A 72 -2.32 8.88 15.90
N ASN A 73 -3.42 9.43 16.36
CA ASN A 73 -3.53 10.84 16.68
C ASN A 73 -2.75 11.19 17.95
N GLN A 74 -2.58 12.49 18.24
CA GLN A 74 -1.93 12.97 19.45
C GLN A 74 -2.65 12.55 20.74
N ASP A 75 -3.95 12.27 20.68
CA ASP A 75 -4.77 11.77 21.78
C ASP A 75 -4.75 10.24 21.90
N ASN A 76 -3.87 9.57 21.16
CA ASN A 76 -3.69 8.13 21.13
C ASN A 76 -4.89 7.34 20.57
N THR A 77 -5.76 8.00 19.78
CA THR A 77 -6.78 7.32 18.98
C THR A 77 -6.21 6.91 17.63
N ILE A 78 -6.60 5.70 17.15
CA ILE A 78 -6.15 5.24 15.85
C ILE A 78 -6.86 6.01 14.72
N ARG A 79 -6.12 6.33 13.67
CA ARG A 79 -6.62 7.06 12.47
C ARG A 79 -7.27 6.15 11.43
N PHE A 80 -7.37 4.88 11.70
CA PHE A 80 -8.12 3.93 10.89
C PHE A 80 -9.63 4.14 11.12
N SER A 81 -10.35 4.45 10.06
CA SER A 81 -11.79 4.77 10.14
C SER A 81 -12.66 3.53 9.95
N LYS A 82 -12.37 2.71 8.92
CA LYS A 82 -13.16 1.54 8.57
C LYS A 82 -12.37 0.59 7.67
N GLY A 83 -12.77 -0.66 7.62
CA GLY A 83 -12.22 -1.61 6.66
C GLY A 83 -12.83 -3.00 6.78
N TYR A 84 -12.31 -3.91 5.97
CA TYR A 84 -12.73 -5.30 5.96
C TYR A 84 -11.56 -6.23 5.61
N ASP A 85 -11.47 -7.33 6.30
CA ASP A 85 -10.57 -8.44 6.00
C ASP A 85 -11.28 -9.48 5.14
N PHE A 86 -11.02 -9.48 3.84
CA PHE A 86 -11.59 -10.46 2.93
C PHE A 86 -10.89 -11.83 3.00
N VAL A 87 -9.74 -11.93 3.68
CA VAL A 87 -9.01 -13.18 3.87
C VAL A 87 -9.60 -13.96 5.04
N GLU A 88 -9.82 -13.29 6.18
CA GLU A 88 -10.37 -13.90 7.41
C GLU A 88 -11.90 -13.74 7.50
N GLY A 89 -12.50 -12.81 6.76
CA GLY A 89 -13.95 -12.59 6.73
C GLY A 89 -14.47 -11.74 7.89
N ASP A 90 -13.70 -10.78 8.37
CA ASP A 90 -14.07 -9.91 9.49
C ASP A 90 -13.78 -8.40 9.21
N THR A 91 -13.94 -7.55 10.22
CA THR A 91 -13.78 -6.10 10.10
C THR A 91 -12.42 -5.59 10.61
N ILE A 92 -11.46 -6.48 10.85
CA ILE A 92 -10.14 -6.15 11.40
C ILE A 92 -9.08 -6.49 10.36
N PRO A 93 -8.79 -5.62 9.39
CA PRO A 93 -7.85 -5.88 8.31
C PRO A 93 -6.39 -5.80 8.79
N GLN A 94 -6.05 -6.61 9.78
CA GLN A 94 -4.72 -6.63 10.39
C GLN A 94 -3.69 -7.14 9.39
N ASP A 95 -2.70 -6.31 9.11
CA ASP A 95 -1.59 -6.67 8.24
C ASP A 95 -0.66 -7.70 8.91
N THR A 96 -0.41 -8.80 8.23
CA THR A 96 0.51 -9.87 8.65
C THR A 96 1.73 -9.98 7.74
N ASN A 97 1.79 -9.21 6.67
CA ASN A 97 2.86 -9.18 5.68
C ASN A 97 3.76 -7.94 5.84
N GLY A 98 3.14 -6.76 5.95
CA GLY A 98 3.82 -5.47 6.06
C GLY A 98 3.68 -4.56 4.84
N HIS A 99 3.36 -5.10 3.65
CA HIS A 99 3.26 -4.32 2.42
C HIS A 99 2.15 -3.26 2.50
N GLY A 100 0.94 -3.62 2.90
CA GLY A 100 -0.17 -2.68 3.04
C GLY A 100 0.08 -1.61 4.10
N THR A 101 0.79 -1.97 5.18
CA THR A 101 1.23 -1.01 6.21
C THR A 101 2.20 0.01 5.64
N GLN A 102 3.18 -0.41 4.84
CA GLN A 102 4.12 0.48 4.16
C GLN A 102 3.42 1.40 3.16
N VAL A 103 2.53 0.87 2.33
CA VAL A 103 1.72 1.65 1.38
C VAL A 103 0.89 2.70 2.11
N THR A 104 0.22 2.30 3.19
CA THR A 104 -0.55 3.22 4.04
C THR A 104 0.33 4.29 4.67
N GLY A 105 1.54 3.94 5.10
CA GLY A 105 2.52 4.87 5.66
C GLY A 105 2.96 5.94 4.65
N ILE A 106 3.28 5.55 3.42
CA ILE A 106 3.63 6.48 2.34
C ILE A 106 2.48 7.48 2.08
N ILE A 107 1.25 7.01 2.12
CA ILE A 107 0.08 7.85 1.89
C ILE A 107 -0.20 8.75 3.09
N ALA A 108 -0.29 8.17 4.31
CA ALA A 108 -1.06 8.76 5.39
C ALA A 108 -0.36 8.76 6.77
N ALA A 109 0.89 8.34 6.90
CA ALA A 109 1.58 8.39 8.20
C ALA A 109 1.62 9.82 8.77
N ASP A 110 1.44 9.96 10.08
CA ASP A 110 1.50 11.26 10.79
C ASP A 110 2.22 11.16 12.15
N GLY A 111 3.14 10.24 12.29
CA GLY A 111 3.98 10.11 13.47
C GLY A 111 5.41 10.56 13.21
N GLN A 112 6.35 9.65 13.39
CA GLN A 112 7.75 9.87 13.08
C GLN A 112 7.96 10.03 11.58
N LEU A 113 7.31 9.18 10.78
CA LEU A 113 7.22 9.36 9.33
C LEU A 113 6.04 10.27 8.99
N LYS A 114 6.19 11.11 7.96
CA LYS A 114 5.11 11.94 7.42
C LYS A 114 4.77 11.50 6.01
N GLY A 115 3.58 10.97 5.83
CA GLY A 115 3.03 10.61 4.53
C GLY A 115 2.78 11.83 3.63
N ILE A 116 2.41 11.56 2.39
CA ILE A 116 2.11 12.60 1.40
C ILE A 116 0.83 13.37 1.77
N ALA A 117 -0.18 12.67 2.27
CA ALA A 117 -1.48 13.20 2.67
C ALA A 117 -1.84 12.77 4.10
N PRO A 118 -1.18 13.32 5.14
CA PRO A 118 -1.28 12.83 6.50
C PRO A 118 -2.66 13.03 7.14
N ASN A 119 -3.56 13.82 6.55
CA ASN A 119 -4.87 14.09 7.11
C ASN A 119 -6.04 13.38 6.39
N VAL A 120 -5.75 12.38 5.55
CA VAL A 120 -6.81 11.55 4.95
C VAL A 120 -7.47 10.63 5.99
N GLU A 121 -8.72 10.26 5.74
CA GLU A 121 -9.38 9.16 6.45
C GLU A 121 -8.98 7.83 5.83
N ILE A 122 -8.43 6.91 6.64
CA ILE A 122 -7.88 5.64 6.19
C ILE A 122 -8.97 4.55 6.24
N PHE A 123 -9.26 3.97 5.08
CA PHE A 123 -10.04 2.75 4.92
C PHE A 123 -9.12 1.64 4.41
N SER A 124 -9.13 0.47 5.02
CA SER A 124 -8.24 -0.64 4.64
C SER A 124 -9.03 -1.90 4.31
N TYR A 125 -8.73 -2.50 3.17
CA TYR A 125 -9.35 -3.72 2.66
C TYR A 125 -8.27 -4.76 2.41
N ARG A 126 -8.18 -5.75 3.33
CA ARG A 126 -7.21 -6.81 3.22
C ARG A 126 -7.70 -7.88 2.26
N VAL A 127 -6.93 -8.12 1.18
CA VAL A 127 -7.25 -9.09 0.13
C VAL A 127 -6.15 -10.14 -0.07
N SER A 128 -5.03 -10.01 0.62
CA SER A 128 -3.90 -10.94 0.57
C SER A 128 -3.25 -11.09 1.95
N SER A 129 -2.78 -12.28 2.27
CA SER A 129 -2.00 -12.56 3.49
C SER A 129 -0.50 -12.56 3.24
N ASP A 130 -0.06 -12.83 2.00
CA ASP A 130 1.34 -13.01 1.62
C ASP A 130 1.88 -11.89 0.70
N GLY A 131 1.00 -11.05 0.15
CA GLY A 131 1.37 -10.00 -0.79
C GLY A 131 1.70 -10.48 -2.20
N GLU A 132 1.67 -11.79 -2.46
CA GLU A 132 2.03 -12.39 -3.73
C GLU A 132 0.81 -12.95 -4.49
N SER A 133 -0.07 -13.62 -3.76
CA SER A 133 -1.25 -14.28 -4.32
C SER A 133 -2.53 -13.57 -3.93
N VAL A 134 -3.23 -13.02 -4.91
CA VAL A 134 -4.51 -12.33 -4.66
C VAL A 134 -5.60 -12.92 -5.54
N PRO A 135 -6.60 -13.59 -4.96
CA PRO A 135 -7.78 -14.01 -5.70
C PRO A 135 -8.52 -12.81 -6.30
N SER A 136 -8.79 -12.86 -7.59
CA SER A 136 -9.46 -11.77 -8.32
C SER A 136 -10.82 -11.39 -7.73
N ASP A 137 -11.52 -12.37 -7.16
CA ASP A 137 -12.84 -12.13 -6.55
C ASP A 137 -12.72 -11.30 -5.26
N LEU A 138 -11.62 -11.41 -4.50
CA LEU A 138 -11.37 -10.56 -3.33
C LEU A 138 -11.08 -9.12 -3.74
N ILE A 139 -10.31 -8.91 -4.81
CA ILE A 139 -10.07 -7.57 -5.37
C ILE A 139 -11.39 -6.93 -5.78
N ILE A 140 -12.24 -7.66 -6.49
CA ILE A 140 -13.55 -7.18 -6.94
C ILE A 140 -14.44 -6.83 -5.74
N SER A 141 -14.49 -7.69 -4.74
CA SER A 141 -15.26 -7.47 -3.51
C SER A 141 -14.78 -6.24 -2.76
N ALA A 142 -13.46 -6.06 -2.64
CA ALA A 142 -12.87 -4.91 -1.97
C ALA A 142 -13.15 -3.58 -2.72
N ILE A 143 -13.08 -3.58 -4.06
CA ILE A 143 -13.45 -2.40 -4.86
C ILE A 143 -14.92 -2.04 -4.62
N ASN A 144 -15.82 -3.03 -4.64
CA ASN A 144 -17.26 -2.78 -4.43
C ASN A 144 -17.52 -2.28 -3.00
N GLN A 145 -16.88 -2.87 -1.98
CA GLN A 145 -17.00 -2.43 -0.60
C GLN A 145 -16.49 -0.99 -0.40
N ALA A 146 -15.37 -0.64 -1.02
CA ALA A 146 -14.83 0.72 -0.98
C ALA A 146 -15.82 1.75 -1.56
N VAL A 147 -16.51 1.39 -2.63
CA VAL A 147 -17.58 2.23 -3.21
C VAL A 147 -18.77 2.35 -2.26
N GLU A 148 -19.21 1.26 -1.63
CA GLU A 148 -20.29 1.27 -0.63
C GLU A 148 -19.93 2.08 0.62
N ASP A 149 -18.64 2.13 0.98
CA ASP A 149 -18.12 2.91 2.09
C ASP A 149 -17.90 4.39 1.72
N GLU A 150 -18.24 4.76 0.48
CA GLU A 150 -18.18 6.13 -0.05
C GLU A 150 -16.75 6.72 0.04
N VAL A 151 -15.73 5.93 -0.33
CA VAL A 151 -14.37 6.46 -0.42
C VAL A 151 -14.22 7.35 -1.67
N ASP A 152 -13.40 8.39 -1.57
CA ASP A 152 -13.12 9.30 -2.68
C ASP A 152 -12.07 8.72 -3.63
N ILE A 153 -11.11 7.97 -3.06
CA ILE A 153 -9.97 7.42 -3.78
C ILE A 153 -9.80 5.95 -3.39
N ILE A 154 -9.51 5.09 -4.37
CA ILE A 154 -9.07 3.71 -4.15
C ILE A 154 -7.61 3.59 -4.62
N ASN A 155 -6.70 3.16 -3.73
CA ASN A 155 -5.35 2.76 -4.07
C ASN A 155 -5.25 1.23 -4.13
N ILE A 156 -4.73 0.70 -5.24
CA ILE A 156 -4.54 -0.74 -5.46
C ILE A 156 -3.07 -0.98 -5.81
N SER A 157 -2.26 -1.35 -4.82
CA SER A 157 -0.83 -1.64 -4.99
C SER A 157 -0.56 -3.13 -5.25
N LEU A 158 -1.49 -3.79 -5.92
CA LEU A 158 -1.46 -5.20 -6.31
C LEU A 158 -2.26 -5.40 -7.60
N GLY A 159 -2.19 -6.59 -8.19
CA GLY A 159 -2.95 -6.88 -9.41
C GLY A 159 -2.65 -8.27 -9.96
N VAL A 160 -3.17 -8.53 -11.15
CA VAL A 160 -2.93 -9.77 -11.90
C VAL A 160 -2.14 -9.46 -13.18
N ASN A 161 -1.20 -10.33 -13.56
CA ASN A 161 -0.31 -10.13 -14.71
C ASN A 161 -1.00 -10.39 -16.08
N MET A 162 -2.31 -10.23 -16.12
CA MET A 162 -3.12 -10.42 -17.34
C MET A 162 -4.35 -9.50 -17.33
N THR A 163 -5.03 -9.44 -18.48
CA THR A 163 -6.34 -8.79 -18.54
C THR A 163 -7.36 -9.58 -17.75
N HIS A 164 -8.08 -8.92 -16.84
CA HIS A 164 -9.18 -9.53 -16.10
C HIS A 164 -10.45 -8.69 -16.20
N ASN A 165 -11.34 -9.05 -17.11
CA ASN A 165 -12.51 -8.26 -17.47
C ASN A 165 -13.41 -7.89 -16.27
N LYS A 166 -13.57 -8.77 -15.28
CA LYS A 166 -14.40 -8.49 -14.10
C LYS A 166 -13.75 -7.46 -13.16
N ILE A 167 -12.42 -7.49 -12.99
CA ILE A 167 -11.70 -6.45 -12.24
C ILE A 167 -11.86 -5.12 -12.97
N ASP A 168 -11.65 -5.10 -14.30
CA ASP A 168 -11.81 -3.88 -15.11
C ASP A 168 -13.23 -3.32 -15.05
N GLN A 169 -14.24 -4.18 -14.98
CA GLN A 169 -15.64 -3.78 -14.79
C GLN A 169 -15.89 -3.16 -13.40
N ALA A 170 -15.31 -3.74 -12.33
CA ALA A 170 -15.42 -3.20 -10.97
C ALA A 170 -14.75 -1.81 -10.88
N VAL A 171 -13.55 -1.65 -11.47
CA VAL A 171 -12.86 -0.36 -11.59
C VAL A 171 -13.72 0.66 -12.33
N ASN A 172 -14.27 0.29 -13.49
CA ASN A 172 -15.14 1.18 -14.26
C ASN A 172 -16.43 1.55 -13.51
N ASN A 173 -16.95 0.64 -12.68
CA ASN A 173 -18.10 0.94 -11.82
C ASN A 173 -17.75 1.97 -10.76
N ALA A 174 -16.62 1.81 -10.06
CA ALA A 174 -16.15 2.74 -9.06
C ALA A 174 -15.96 4.15 -9.66
N ILE A 175 -15.28 4.24 -10.81
CA ILE A 175 -15.04 5.50 -11.51
C ILE A 175 -16.36 6.18 -11.94
N ARG A 176 -17.35 5.42 -12.43
CA ARG A 176 -18.67 5.99 -12.76
C ARG A 176 -19.42 6.54 -11.55
N GLN A 177 -19.11 6.07 -10.35
CA GLN A 177 -19.66 6.59 -9.10
C GLN A 177 -18.84 7.74 -8.51
N GLY A 178 -17.82 8.22 -9.24
CA GLY A 178 -17.02 9.38 -8.86
C GLY A 178 -15.75 9.05 -8.09
N VAL A 179 -15.44 7.76 -7.87
CA VAL A 179 -14.24 7.34 -7.16
C VAL A 179 -13.02 7.41 -8.08
N VAL A 180 -11.93 7.99 -7.63
CA VAL A 180 -10.65 7.96 -8.33
C VAL A 180 -9.94 6.64 -8.04
N VAL A 181 -9.56 5.88 -9.07
CA VAL A 181 -8.83 4.62 -8.90
C VAL A 181 -7.39 4.78 -9.36
N VAL A 182 -6.46 4.50 -8.44
CA VAL A 182 -5.00 4.51 -8.66
C VAL A 182 -4.48 3.09 -8.54
N ALA A 183 -3.72 2.63 -9.52
CA ALA A 183 -3.22 1.27 -9.56
C ALA A 183 -1.73 1.22 -9.93
N ALA A 184 -0.98 0.33 -9.28
CA ALA A 184 0.41 0.06 -9.61
C ALA A 184 0.53 -0.65 -10.96
N ALA A 185 1.46 -0.20 -11.83
CA ALA A 185 1.71 -0.79 -13.14
C ALA A 185 2.22 -2.24 -13.08
N GLY A 186 2.70 -2.67 -11.91
CA GLY A 186 3.28 -3.99 -11.68
C GLY A 186 4.79 -4.03 -11.88
N ASN A 187 5.37 -5.23 -11.71
CA ASN A 187 6.82 -5.46 -11.65
C ASN A 187 7.34 -6.31 -12.81
N SER A 188 6.54 -6.53 -13.85
CA SER A 188 6.85 -7.45 -14.97
C SER A 188 7.55 -6.78 -16.16
N GLY A 189 7.87 -5.48 -16.05
CA GLY A 189 8.63 -4.74 -17.06
C GLY A 189 10.07 -5.23 -17.21
N PRO A 190 10.86 -4.74 -18.20
CA PRO A 190 10.55 -3.59 -19.09
C PRO A 190 9.88 -3.96 -20.43
N ASP A 191 9.55 -5.23 -20.66
CA ASP A 191 8.97 -5.67 -21.92
C ASP A 191 7.57 -5.08 -22.15
N GLU A 192 7.17 -4.99 -23.43
CA GLU A 192 5.86 -4.53 -23.82
C GLU A 192 4.75 -5.48 -23.34
N SER A 193 3.55 -4.92 -23.10
CA SER A 193 2.34 -5.68 -22.73
C SER A 193 2.42 -6.42 -21.39
N THR A 194 3.26 -5.95 -20.47
CA THR A 194 3.43 -6.56 -19.11
C THR A 194 2.45 -6.00 -18.08
N ILE A 195 1.70 -4.94 -18.38
CA ILE A 195 0.72 -4.33 -17.46
C ILE A 195 -0.58 -5.14 -17.47
N GLY A 196 -0.98 -5.63 -16.30
CA GLY A 196 -2.22 -6.38 -16.09
C GLY A 196 -3.36 -5.55 -15.47
N SER A 197 -4.45 -6.21 -15.08
CA SER A 197 -5.55 -5.54 -14.38
C SER A 197 -5.25 -5.44 -12.87
N PRO A 198 -5.63 -4.30 -12.21
CA PRO A 198 -6.48 -3.22 -12.68
C PRO A 198 -5.75 -2.12 -13.49
N ALA A 199 -4.41 -2.08 -13.46
CA ALA A 199 -3.61 -0.97 -13.99
C ALA A 199 -3.79 -0.73 -15.50
N ARG A 200 -4.04 -1.78 -16.29
CA ARG A 200 -4.29 -1.62 -17.74
C ARG A 200 -5.63 -0.95 -18.09
N ASN A 201 -6.52 -0.76 -17.11
CA ASN A 201 -7.79 -0.07 -17.36
C ASN A 201 -7.51 1.39 -17.77
N PRO A 202 -8.00 1.84 -18.95
CA PRO A 202 -7.67 3.17 -19.47
C PRO A 202 -8.29 4.32 -18.66
N ASN A 203 -9.23 4.02 -17.76
CA ASN A 203 -9.89 5.00 -16.89
C ASN A 203 -9.24 5.10 -15.50
N ALA A 204 -8.34 4.18 -15.14
CA ALA A 204 -7.57 4.24 -13.91
C ALA A 204 -6.30 5.09 -14.09
N ILE A 205 -5.81 5.65 -12.99
CA ILE A 205 -4.49 6.27 -12.94
C ILE A 205 -3.47 5.15 -12.69
N THR A 206 -2.67 4.85 -13.70
CA THR A 206 -1.63 3.81 -13.61
C THR A 206 -0.30 4.44 -13.27
N VAL A 207 0.32 3.95 -12.20
CA VAL A 207 1.59 4.47 -11.68
C VAL A 207 2.68 3.41 -11.88
N GLY A 208 3.75 3.79 -12.56
CA GLY A 208 4.98 3.02 -12.75
C GLY A 208 6.19 3.77 -12.21
N ALA A 209 7.31 3.05 -12.05
CA ALA A 209 8.61 3.58 -11.62
C ALA A 209 9.67 3.27 -12.68
#